data_7822cd6fe087ddbed4b3fb19b1839917
#
_entry.id   7822cd6fe087ddbed4b3fb19b1839917
#
_cell.length_a   1.000
_cell.length_b   1.000
_cell.length_c   1.000
_cell.angle_alpha   90.00
_cell.angle_beta   90.00
_cell.angle_gamma   90.00
#
_symmetry.space_group_name_H-M   'P 1'
#
loop_
_entity.id
_entity.type
_entity.pdbx_description
1 polymer ?
#
loop_
_entity_poly.entity_id
_entity_poly.type
_entity_poly.pdbx_seq_one_letter_code
_entity_poly.pdbx_strand_id
1 'polypeptide(L)'
;MDADAFLLALRRFVARRGRPKEILSDCGTNFRGAERELREAFAAMEPQLKEQLTEYQIDFRFNPPNAPHFGGVWEREVRSIKAGLQVAVGSQAVSEDVLHTTLVEVEGILNSKPLGYVSADVADPDPITPNILLMGRRDAVLPQVAYVPSGIGRRRWRHCQVLVDQFWIQYIRSYLPTLQTRQKWQRSSSNVTVDSVVLIMDPSLPRAQWPIGRIIKTVTSQDGCIRTAEVLVKGKVYTRPVARLIQLPALKDDIKDT
;
A
#
# COMPACT_ATOMS: atom_id res chain seq x y z
N MET A 1 -8.18 -2.86 -20.99
CA MET A 1 -6.98 -2.01 -21.02
C MET A 1 -6.14 -2.55 -22.17
N ASP A 2 -5.75 -1.69 -23.10
CA ASP A 2 -4.89 -2.03 -24.23
C ASP A 2 -3.43 -1.62 -23.96
N ALA A 3 -2.52 -1.89 -24.89
CA ALA A 3 -1.11 -1.55 -24.75
C ALA A 3 -0.89 -0.03 -24.64
N ASP A 4 -1.62 0.76 -25.42
CA ASP A 4 -1.52 2.22 -25.40
C ASP A 4 -1.88 2.81 -24.04
N ALA A 5 -2.99 2.37 -23.45
CA ALA A 5 -3.40 2.80 -22.12
C ALA A 5 -2.36 2.46 -21.05
N PHE A 6 -1.72 1.30 -21.15
CA PHE A 6 -0.62 0.92 -20.26
C PHE A 6 0.62 1.80 -20.51
N LEU A 7 1.03 2.03 -21.75
CA LEU A 7 2.19 2.88 -22.07
C LEU A 7 1.99 4.32 -21.60
N LEU A 8 0.79 4.89 -21.74
CA LEU A 8 0.47 6.20 -21.19
C LEU A 8 0.56 6.21 -19.66
N ALA A 9 0.09 5.16 -18.99
CA ALA A 9 0.22 5.01 -17.54
C ALA A 9 1.70 4.88 -17.12
N LEU A 10 2.49 4.08 -17.83
CA LEU A 10 3.92 3.92 -17.60
C LEU A 10 4.68 5.25 -17.75
N ARG A 11 4.38 6.03 -18.80
CA ARG A 11 4.99 7.35 -19.00
C ARG A 11 4.68 8.28 -17.82
N ARG A 12 3.42 8.33 -17.37
CA ARG A 12 3.05 9.10 -16.17
C ARG A 12 3.75 8.62 -14.91
N PHE A 13 3.93 7.31 -14.77
CA PHE A 13 4.67 6.73 -13.65
C PHE A 13 6.16 7.14 -13.69
N VAL A 14 6.83 6.93 -14.82
CA VAL A 14 8.24 7.28 -15.00
C VAL A 14 8.51 8.77 -14.77
N ALA A 15 7.62 9.64 -15.26
CA ALA A 15 7.75 11.08 -15.06
C ALA A 15 7.64 11.52 -13.58
N ARG A 16 6.91 10.77 -12.74
CA ARG A 16 6.70 11.08 -11.32
C ARG A 16 7.66 10.35 -10.37
N ARG A 17 8.07 9.12 -10.74
CA ARG A 17 8.77 8.18 -9.82
C ARG A 17 10.14 7.78 -10.31
N GLY A 18 10.52 8.20 -11.50
CA GLY A 18 11.70 7.71 -12.17
C GLY A 18 11.47 6.39 -12.92
N ARG A 19 12.43 6.03 -13.73
CA ARG A 19 12.37 4.83 -14.56
C ARG A 19 12.61 3.58 -13.72
N PRO A 20 11.71 2.59 -13.73
CA PRO A 20 11.98 1.31 -13.11
C PRO A 20 13.02 0.54 -13.92
N LYS A 21 13.88 -0.20 -13.26
CA LYS A 21 14.81 -1.14 -13.93
C LYS A 21 14.07 -2.36 -14.46
N GLU A 22 13.08 -2.82 -13.70
CA GLU A 22 12.33 -4.04 -13.98
C GLU A 22 10.83 -3.83 -13.73
N ILE A 23 9.99 -4.42 -14.57
CA ILE A 23 8.55 -4.50 -14.38
C ILE A 23 8.16 -5.97 -14.31
N LEU A 24 7.59 -6.38 -13.17
CA LEU A 24 7.00 -7.69 -12.99
C LEU A 24 5.49 -7.60 -13.21
N SER A 25 4.94 -8.42 -14.12
CA SER A 25 3.52 -8.42 -14.45
C SER A 25 2.99 -9.82 -14.71
N ASP A 26 1.68 -9.93 -14.83
CA ASP A 26 1.04 -11.09 -15.42
C ASP A 26 1.29 -11.15 -16.94
N CYS A 27 0.81 -12.25 -17.58
CA CYS A 27 0.94 -12.43 -19.02
C CYS A 27 -0.15 -11.71 -19.83
N GLY A 28 -0.75 -10.63 -19.32
CA GLY A 28 -1.78 -9.87 -20.01
C GLY A 28 -1.34 -9.35 -21.37
N THR A 29 -2.25 -9.33 -22.33
CA THR A 29 -1.95 -8.90 -23.72
C THR A 29 -1.51 -7.45 -23.80
N ASN A 30 -2.00 -6.59 -22.89
CA ASN A 30 -1.60 -5.19 -22.77
C ASN A 30 -0.11 -5.04 -22.36
N PHE A 31 0.38 -5.85 -21.43
CA PHE A 31 1.79 -5.80 -21.00
C PHE A 31 2.73 -6.36 -22.05
N ARG A 32 2.36 -7.48 -22.69
CA ARG A 32 3.14 -8.06 -23.79
C ARG A 32 3.17 -7.16 -25.03
N GLY A 33 2.03 -6.51 -25.34
CA GLY A 33 1.96 -5.53 -26.41
C GLY A 33 2.85 -4.33 -26.18
N ALA A 34 2.84 -3.78 -24.97
CA ALA A 34 3.67 -2.65 -24.60
C ALA A 34 5.16 -2.98 -24.56
N GLU A 35 5.53 -4.15 -24.03
CA GLU A 35 6.92 -4.62 -24.04
C GLU A 35 7.46 -4.74 -25.49
N ARG A 36 6.66 -5.33 -26.39
CA ARG A 36 7.01 -5.45 -27.79
C ARG A 36 7.19 -4.09 -28.45
N GLU A 37 6.26 -3.16 -28.25
CA GLU A 37 6.32 -1.80 -28.82
C GLU A 37 7.55 -1.02 -28.33
N LEU A 38 7.87 -1.08 -27.03
CA LEU A 38 9.07 -0.44 -26.50
C LEU A 38 10.35 -1.07 -27.06
N ARG A 39 10.38 -2.39 -27.24
CA ARG A 39 11.51 -3.09 -27.83
C ARG A 39 11.71 -2.74 -29.29
N GLU A 40 10.62 -2.67 -30.07
CA GLU A 40 10.64 -2.27 -31.47
C GLU A 40 11.12 -0.82 -31.63
N ALA A 41 10.59 0.10 -30.79
CA ALA A 41 11.03 1.49 -30.76
C ALA A 41 12.53 1.62 -30.43
N PHE A 42 13.00 0.85 -29.45
CA PHE A 42 14.43 0.81 -29.12
C PHE A 42 15.27 0.21 -30.24
N ALA A 43 14.79 -0.85 -30.89
CA ALA A 43 15.48 -1.47 -32.04
C ALA A 43 15.61 -0.54 -33.26
N ALA A 44 14.66 0.37 -33.44
CA ALA A 44 14.64 1.35 -34.52
C ALA A 44 15.57 2.56 -34.28
N MET A 45 16.17 2.71 -33.09
CA MET A 45 17.08 3.81 -32.79
C MET A 45 18.41 3.66 -33.53
N GLU A 46 19.06 4.79 -33.81
CA GLU A 46 20.43 4.80 -34.38
C GLU A 46 21.42 4.10 -33.46
N PRO A 47 22.44 3.40 -34.02
CA PRO A 47 23.39 2.59 -33.25
C PRO A 47 24.07 3.35 -32.10
N GLN A 48 24.53 4.58 -32.36
CA GLN A 48 25.21 5.41 -31.36
C GLN A 48 24.29 5.81 -30.21
N LEU A 49 23.02 6.16 -30.49
CA LEU A 49 22.04 6.49 -29.49
C LEU A 49 21.62 5.24 -28.68
N LYS A 50 21.53 4.11 -29.36
CA LYS A 50 21.23 2.81 -28.78
C LYS A 50 22.27 2.37 -27.74
N GLU A 51 23.56 2.56 -28.02
CA GLU A 51 24.64 2.25 -27.09
C GLU A 51 24.53 3.12 -25.83
N GLN A 52 24.31 4.43 -25.98
CA GLN A 52 24.15 5.35 -24.87
C GLN A 52 22.88 5.07 -24.02
N LEU A 53 21.82 4.54 -24.63
CA LEU A 53 20.55 4.29 -23.98
C LEU A 53 20.35 2.83 -23.53
N THR A 54 21.36 1.96 -23.71
CA THR A 54 21.25 0.54 -23.31
C THR A 54 20.90 0.39 -21.81
N GLU A 55 21.48 1.22 -20.95
CA GLU A 55 21.17 1.22 -19.52
C GLU A 55 19.75 1.74 -19.19
N TYR A 56 19.07 2.34 -20.17
CA TYR A 56 17.74 2.90 -19.99
C TYR A 56 16.62 1.94 -20.40
N GLN A 57 16.94 0.72 -20.81
CA GLN A 57 15.92 -0.30 -21.08
C GLN A 57 15.23 -0.72 -19.78
N ILE A 58 13.95 -1.06 -19.92
CA ILE A 58 13.13 -1.62 -18.83
C ILE A 58 12.99 -3.11 -19.10
N ASP A 59 13.41 -3.93 -18.13
CA ASP A 59 13.26 -5.38 -18.21
C ASP A 59 11.83 -5.78 -17.84
N PHE A 60 11.12 -6.45 -18.74
CA PHE A 60 9.82 -7.01 -18.47
C PHE A 60 9.95 -8.47 -18.06
N ARG A 61 9.49 -8.78 -16.85
CA ARG A 61 9.37 -10.15 -16.34
C ARG A 61 7.91 -10.52 -16.19
N PHE A 62 7.54 -11.59 -16.87
CA PHE A 62 6.18 -12.11 -16.82
C PHE A 62 6.10 -13.28 -15.85
N ASN A 63 5.05 -13.29 -15.03
CA ASN A 63 4.76 -14.45 -14.19
C ASN A 63 4.55 -15.70 -15.08
N PRO A 64 4.89 -16.90 -14.57
CA PRO A 64 4.58 -18.13 -15.29
C PRO A 64 3.10 -18.21 -15.64
N PRO A 65 2.75 -18.70 -16.83
CA PRO A 65 1.35 -18.95 -17.18
C PRO A 65 0.67 -19.85 -16.13
N ASN A 66 -0.59 -19.56 -15.80
CA ASN A 66 -1.38 -20.31 -14.82
C ASN A 66 -0.84 -20.31 -13.37
N ALA A 67 -0.03 -19.33 -13.00
CA ALA A 67 0.49 -19.18 -11.65
C ALA A 67 -0.05 -17.89 -10.95
N PRO A 68 -1.36 -17.78 -10.70
CA PRO A 68 -1.98 -16.59 -10.14
C PRO A 68 -1.45 -16.23 -8.74
N HIS A 69 -0.87 -17.20 -8.02
CA HIS A 69 -0.31 -16.98 -6.70
C HIS A 69 0.92 -16.05 -6.70
N PHE A 70 1.63 -15.91 -7.82
CA PHE A 70 2.75 -14.96 -7.95
C PHE A 70 2.27 -13.50 -7.99
N GLY A 71 1.03 -13.23 -8.45
CA GLY A 71 0.40 -11.91 -8.48
C GLY A 71 -0.43 -11.58 -7.24
N GLY A 72 -0.58 -12.51 -6.30
CA GLY A 72 -1.57 -12.42 -5.21
C GLY A 72 -1.46 -11.21 -4.30
N VAL A 73 -0.28 -10.59 -4.17
CA VAL A 73 -0.08 -9.40 -3.32
C VAL A 73 -0.73 -8.19 -3.97
N TRP A 74 -0.34 -7.82 -5.19
CA TRP A 74 -0.89 -6.65 -5.88
C TRP A 74 -2.35 -6.85 -6.33
N GLU A 75 -2.75 -8.07 -6.74
CA GLU A 75 -4.13 -8.35 -7.10
C GLU A 75 -5.08 -8.11 -5.92
N ARG A 76 -4.71 -8.55 -4.73
CA ARG A 76 -5.48 -8.33 -3.49
C ARG A 76 -5.60 -6.84 -3.18
N GLU A 77 -4.48 -6.10 -3.28
CA GLU A 77 -4.46 -4.67 -3.01
C GLU A 77 -5.32 -3.91 -4.02
N VAL A 78 -5.14 -4.17 -5.33
CA VAL A 78 -5.96 -3.56 -6.39
C VAL A 78 -7.45 -3.86 -6.23
N ARG A 79 -7.80 -5.09 -5.85
CA ARG A 79 -9.21 -5.48 -5.57
C ARG A 79 -9.78 -4.65 -4.41
N SER A 80 -9.01 -4.50 -3.34
CA SER A 80 -9.45 -3.74 -2.16
C SER A 80 -9.57 -2.24 -2.46
N ILE A 81 -8.65 -1.69 -3.26
CA ILE A 81 -8.71 -0.30 -3.73
C ILE A 81 -9.96 -0.08 -4.57
N LYS A 82 -10.22 -0.95 -5.56
CA LYS A 82 -11.41 -0.85 -6.42
C LYS A 82 -12.69 -0.93 -5.60
N ALA A 83 -12.79 -1.87 -4.67
CA ALA A 83 -13.95 -2.00 -3.79
C ALA A 83 -14.15 -0.76 -2.91
N GLY A 84 -13.06 -0.22 -2.33
CA GLY A 84 -13.12 1.00 -1.53
C GLY A 84 -13.56 2.23 -2.34
N LEU A 85 -13.02 2.40 -3.55
CA LEU A 85 -13.41 3.48 -4.46
C LEU A 85 -14.87 3.34 -4.94
N GLN A 86 -15.31 2.12 -5.25
CA GLN A 86 -16.69 1.87 -5.66
C GLN A 86 -17.69 2.25 -4.56
N VAL A 87 -17.37 1.97 -3.31
CA VAL A 87 -18.21 2.37 -2.17
C VAL A 87 -18.16 3.89 -1.96
N ALA A 88 -16.98 4.50 -2.06
CA ALA A 88 -16.82 5.94 -1.85
C ALA A 88 -17.51 6.78 -2.94
N VAL A 89 -17.33 6.41 -4.20
CA VAL A 89 -17.96 7.12 -5.34
C VAL A 89 -19.44 6.76 -5.44
N GLY A 90 -19.80 5.48 -5.24
CA GLY A 90 -21.20 5.02 -5.31
C GLY A 90 -21.86 5.39 -6.64
N SER A 91 -23.06 5.96 -6.55
CA SER A 91 -23.82 6.49 -7.70
C SER A 91 -23.64 7.99 -7.91
N GLN A 92 -22.67 8.62 -7.24
CA GLN A 92 -22.47 10.08 -7.33
C GLN A 92 -21.88 10.47 -8.68
N ALA A 93 -22.37 11.57 -9.25
CA ALA A 93 -21.72 12.20 -10.39
C ALA A 93 -20.45 12.91 -9.91
N VAL A 94 -19.31 12.41 -10.31
CA VAL A 94 -17.99 12.93 -9.92
C VAL A 94 -17.34 13.56 -11.15
N SER A 95 -16.89 14.81 -11.03
CA SER A 95 -16.13 15.43 -12.11
C SER A 95 -14.75 14.80 -12.26
N GLU A 96 -14.17 14.89 -13.46
CA GLU A 96 -12.84 14.34 -13.76
C GLU A 96 -11.77 14.85 -12.79
N ASP A 97 -11.75 16.17 -12.51
CA ASP A 97 -10.82 16.76 -11.54
C ASP A 97 -10.93 16.15 -10.15
N VAL A 98 -12.17 15.95 -9.65
CA VAL A 98 -12.41 15.37 -8.33
C VAL A 98 -11.98 13.89 -8.31
N LEU A 99 -12.31 13.15 -9.37
CA LEU A 99 -11.91 11.75 -9.47
C LEU A 99 -10.38 11.60 -9.52
N HIS A 100 -9.74 12.38 -10.37
CA HIS A 100 -8.28 12.36 -10.50
C HIS A 100 -7.59 12.73 -9.19
N THR A 101 -8.04 13.81 -8.52
CA THR A 101 -7.51 14.22 -7.22
C THR A 101 -7.72 13.14 -6.15
N THR A 102 -8.92 12.53 -6.13
CA THR A 102 -9.22 11.42 -5.21
C THR A 102 -8.27 10.24 -5.42
N LEU A 103 -8.00 9.86 -6.67
CA LEU A 103 -7.08 8.75 -6.98
C LEU A 103 -5.65 9.06 -6.54
N VAL A 104 -5.17 10.28 -6.77
CA VAL A 104 -3.81 10.69 -6.36
C VAL A 104 -3.68 10.76 -4.83
N GLU A 105 -4.70 11.27 -4.12
CA GLU A 105 -4.70 11.27 -2.66
C GLU A 105 -4.73 9.84 -2.10
N VAL A 106 -5.52 8.95 -2.69
CA VAL A 106 -5.56 7.52 -2.34
C VAL A 106 -4.19 6.87 -2.55
N GLU A 107 -3.52 7.16 -3.68
CA GLU A 107 -2.14 6.70 -3.93
C GLU A 107 -1.19 7.13 -2.79
N GLY A 108 -1.22 8.42 -2.41
CA GLY A 108 -0.39 8.95 -1.33
C GLY A 108 -0.65 8.28 0.03
N ILE A 109 -1.93 8.06 0.37
CA ILE A 109 -2.35 7.38 1.59
C ILE A 109 -1.85 5.94 1.63
N LEU A 110 -2.03 5.19 0.55
CA LEU A 110 -1.64 3.78 0.48
C LEU A 110 -0.12 3.62 0.52
N ASN A 111 0.60 4.52 -0.14
CA ASN A 111 2.06 4.55 -0.11
C ASN A 111 2.65 5.04 1.23
N SER A 112 1.83 5.56 2.15
CA SER A 112 2.24 5.86 3.53
C SER A 112 2.08 4.67 4.49
N LYS A 113 1.54 3.54 4.01
CA LYS A 113 1.35 2.33 4.82
C LYS A 113 2.70 1.74 5.25
N PRO A 114 2.87 1.41 6.54
CA PRO A 114 4.05 0.70 7.02
C PRO A 114 4.21 -0.67 6.36
N LEU A 115 5.37 -0.94 5.80
CA LEU A 115 5.75 -2.25 5.24
C LEU A 115 6.49 -3.12 6.26
N GLY A 116 7.26 -2.48 7.14
CA GLY A 116 8.06 -3.12 8.16
C GLY A 116 8.81 -2.08 8.98
N TYR A 117 9.70 -2.53 9.85
CA TYR A 117 10.51 -1.67 10.71
C TYR A 117 11.98 -2.14 10.71
N VAL A 118 12.91 -1.21 10.85
CA VAL A 118 14.35 -1.48 10.94
C VAL A 118 14.78 -1.58 12.39
N SER A 119 14.38 -0.59 13.21
CA SER A 119 14.70 -0.57 14.63
C SER A 119 13.49 -0.90 15.47
N ALA A 120 13.68 -1.79 16.46
CA ALA A 120 12.69 -2.08 17.48
C ALA A 120 12.69 -1.03 18.59
N ASP A 121 13.52 0.01 18.52
CA ASP A 121 13.51 1.09 19.51
C ASP A 121 12.23 1.93 19.39
N VAL A 122 11.56 2.12 20.53
CA VAL A 122 10.32 2.93 20.60
C VAL A 122 10.62 4.42 20.39
N ALA A 123 11.88 4.84 20.61
CA ALA A 123 12.32 6.20 20.37
C ALA A 123 12.56 6.50 18.88
N ASP A 124 12.78 5.46 18.05
CA ASP A 124 12.90 5.58 16.60
C ASP A 124 11.75 4.84 15.90
N PRO A 125 10.55 5.42 15.88
CA PRO A 125 9.34 4.75 15.42
C PRO A 125 9.16 4.80 13.91
N ASP A 126 10.21 5.00 13.14
CA ASP A 126 10.09 5.29 11.73
C ASP A 126 9.96 4.02 10.88
N PRO A 127 8.72 3.60 10.54
CA PRO A 127 8.52 2.45 9.67
C PRO A 127 8.98 2.76 8.26
N ILE A 128 9.47 1.75 7.56
CA ILE A 128 9.68 1.84 6.13
C ILE A 128 8.33 1.82 5.43
N THR A 129 8.12 2.80 4.56
CA THR A 129 6.90 2.93 3.75
C THR A 129 7.27 3.02 2.26
N PRO A 130 6.35 2.70 1.34
CA PRO A 130 6.56 2.95 -0.08
C PRO A 130 6.96 4.40 -0.39
N ASN A 131 6.38 5.39 0.31
CA ASN A 131 6.74 6.80 0.11
C ASN A 131 8.21 7.09 0.40
N ILE A 132 8.77 6.50 1.47
CA ILE A 132 10.20 6.65 1.77
C ILE A 132 11.05 6.09 0.64
N LEU A 133 10.70 4.89 0.14
CA LEU A 133 11.43 4.25 -0.96
C LEU A 133 11.29 5.00 -2.28
N LEU A 134 10.12 5.59 -2.55
CA LEU A 134 9.82 6.27 -3.81
C LEU A 134 10.23 7.74 -3.83
N MET A 135 10.22 8.43 -2.70
CA MET A 135 10.39 9.88 -2.62
C MET A 135 11.42 10.34 -1.58
N GLY A 136 11.99 9.44 -0.79
CA GLY A 136 12.90 9.79 0.32
C GLY A 136 12.23 10.50 1.50
N ARG A 137 10.88 10.59 1.53
CA ARG A 137 10.11 11.28 2.58
C ARG A 137 8.78 10.59 2.84
N ARG A 138 8.18 10.85 4.02
CA ARG A 138 6.92 10.22 4.48
C ARG A 138 5.69 11.02 4.14
N ASP A 139 5.79 12.32 4.20
CA ASP A 139 4.68 13.28 4.14
C ASP A 139 4.22 13.49 2.69
N ALA A 140 3.28 12.69 2.28
CA ALA A 140 2.60 12.84 1.00
C ALA A 140 1.14 13.30 1.14
N VAL A 141 0.71 13.64 2.37
CA VAL A 141 -0.70 13.92 2.65
C VAL A 141 -0.82 15.25 3.40
N LEU A 142 -1.71 16.10 2.91
CA LEU A 142 -2.05 17.34 3.60
C LEU A 142 -2.76 17.03 4.93
N PRO A 143 -2.58 17.91 5.96
CA PRO A 143 -3.30 17.78 7.22
C PRO A 143 -4.80 17.71 7.00
N GLN A 144 -5.45 16.80 7.71
CA GLN A 144 -6.90 16.68 7.62
C GLN A 144 -7.60 17.84 8.31
N VAL A 145 -8.61 18.34 7.64
CA VAL A 145 -9.65 19.16 8.25
C VAL A 145 -10.92 18.33 8.28
N ALA A 146 -11.52 18.15 9.45
CA ALA A 146 -12.80 17.46 9.55
C ALA A 146 -13.89 18.27 8.87
N TYR A 147 -14.54 17.69 7.85
CA TYR A 147 -15.67 18.30 7.17
C TYR A 147 -16.96 17.60 7.53
N VAL A 148 -17.98 18.41 7.83
CA VAL A 148 -19.33 17.91 8.00
C VAL A 148 -19.95 17.66 6.61
N PRO A 149 -20.51 16.47 6.35
CA PRO A 149 -21.05 16.10 5.04
C PRO A 149 -22.14 17.03 4.49
N SER A 150 -22.83 17.77 5.34
CA SER A 150 -23.92 18.68 4.96
C SER A 150 -23.51 19.87 4.06
N GLY A 151 -22.23 20.12 3.83
CA GLY A 151 -21.71 21.21 2.99
C GLY A 151 -21.15 20.80 1.63
N ILE A 152 -21.36 19.56 1.17
CA ILE A 152 -20.71 18.96 0.01
C ILE A 152 -21.10 19.61 -1.33
N GLY A 153 -22.30 20.17 -1.46
CA GLY A 153 -22.94 20.43 -2.74
C GLY A 153 -22.32 21.50 -3.67
N ARG A 154 -21.33 22.28 -3.25
CA ARG A 154 -20.82 23.42 -4.07
C ARG A 154 -19.31 23.57 -4.20
N ARG A 155 -18.48 22.77 -3.49
CA ARG A 155 -17.03 22.91 -3.55
C ARG A 155 -16.36 21.59 -3.87
N ARG A 156 -15.80 21.47 -5.08
CA ARG A 156 -15.13 20.25 -5.60
C ARG A 156 -14.11 19.66 -4.63
N TRP A 157 -13.29 20.48 -3.99
CA TRP A 157 -12.28 19.99 -3.07
C TRP A 157 -12.87 19.37 -1.79
N ARG A 158 -14.01 19.90 -1.27
CA ARG A 158 -14.72 19.26 -0.14
C ARG A 158 -15.30 17.90 -0.53
N HIS A 159 -15.83 17.82 -1.76
CA HIS A 159 -16.31 16.56 -2.30
C HIS A 159 -15.18 15.53 -2.35
N CYS A 160 -13.99 15.89 -2.88
CA CYS A 160 -12.82 15.04 -2.88
C CYS A 160 -12.46 14.56 -1.45
N GLN A 161 -12.42 15.47 -0.45
CA GLN A 161 -12.11 15.09 0.93
C GLN A 161 -13.07 14.04 1.48
N VAL A 162 -14.36 14.18 1.23
CA VAL A 162 -15.37 13.20 1.67
C VAL A 162 -15.18 11.85 1.00
N LEU A 163 -14.90 11.84 -0.31
CA LEU A 163 -14.64 10.58 -1.04
C LEU A 163 -13.41 9.86 -0.48
N VAL A 164 -12.34 10.60 -0.20
CA VAL A 164 -11.12 10.02 0.34
C VAL A 164 -11.31 9.52 1.78
N ASP A 165 -12.09 10.23 2.61
CA ASP A 165 -12.43 9.77 3.97
C ASP A 165 -13.29 8.51 3.95
N GLN A 166 -14.29 8.44 3.04
CA GLN A 166 -15.11 7.24 2.86
C GLN A 166 -14.28 6.06 2.36
N PHE A 167 -13.39 6.31 1.39
CA PHE A 167 -12.43 5.30 0.93
C PHE A 167 -11.59 4.78 2.09
N TRP A 168 -11.01 5.67 2.91
CA TRP A 168 -10.16 5.31 4.05
C TRP A 168 -10.87 4.39 5.04
N ILE A 169 -12.06 4.77 5.45
CA ILE A 169 -12.86 3.97 6.39
C ILE A 169 -13.11 2.57 5.82
N GLN A 170 -13.47 2.50 4.54
CA GLN A 170 -13.75 1.23 3.86
C GLN A 170 -12.48 0.39 3.71
N TYR A 171 -11.37 1.02 3.35
CA TYR A 171 -10.08 0.34 3.20
C TYR A 171 -9.60 -0.27 4.51
N ILE A 172 -9.64 0.49 5.61
CA ILE A 172 -9.28 -0.02 6.94
C ILE A 172 -10.16 -1.21 7.35
N ARG A 173 -11.45 -1.15 7.07
CA ARG A 173 -12.39 -2.21 7.46
C ARG A 173 -12.29 -3.47 6.63
N SER A 174 -11.99 -3.34 5.34
CA SER A 174 -12.03 -4.48 4.41
C SER A 174 -10.66 -5.06 4.10
N TYR A 175 -9.63 -4.23 3.97
CA TYR A 175 -8.30 -4.66 3.56
C TYR A 175 -7.41 -5.06 4.73
N LEU A 176 -7.31 -4.25 5.79
CA LEU A 176 -6.40 -4.56 6.89
C LEU A 176 -6.64 -5.92 7.54
N PRO A 177 -7.90 -6.38 7.75
CA PRO A 177 -8.13 -7.74 8.26
C PRO A 177 -7.58 -8.85 7.37
N THR A 178 -7.40 -8.58 6.06
CA THR A 178 -6.83 -9.58 5.14
C THR A 178 -5.33 -9.78 5.31
N LEU A 179 -4.65 -8.83 5.95
CA LEU A 179 -3.22 -8.92 6.28
C LEU A 179 -2.96 -9.79 7.51
N GLN A 180 -3.99 -10.06 8.30
CA GLN A 180 -3.87 -11.00 9.42
C GLN A 180 -3.79 -12.42 8.88
N THR A 181 -2.87 -13.20 9.43
CA THR A 181 -2.80 -14.63 9.14
C THR A 181 -4.08 -15.29 9.66
N ARG A 182 -4.98 -15.71 8.76
CA ARG A 182 -6.18 -16.45 9.15
C ARG A 182 -5.77 -17.76 9.78
N GLN A 183 -6.02 -17.89 11.06
CA GLN A 183 -5.85 -19.15 11.78
C GLN A 183 -6.97 -20.11 11.33
N LYS A 184 -6.61 -21.23 10.70
CA LYS A 184 -7.49 -22.39 10.67
C LYS A 184 -7.57 -22.89 12.11
N TRP A 185 -8.78 -23.14 12.61
CA TRP A 185 -9.11 -23.55 13.99
C TRP A 185 -8.32 -24.79 14.53
N GLN A 186 -7.47 -25.40 13.73
CA GLN A 186 -6.76 -26.63 14.04
C GLN A 186 -5.25 -26.51 14.18
N ARG A 187 -4.66 -25.33 14.05
CA ARG A 187 -3.21 -25.14 14.34
C ARG A 187 -3.03 -23.88 15.16
N SER A 188 -2.32 -24.02 16.29
CA SER A 188 -1.82 -22.90 17.06
C SER A 188 -0.98 -22.02 16.12
N SER A 189 -1.55 -20.93 15.66
CA SER A 189 -0.75 -19.91 14.97
C SER A 189 0.15 -19.24 15.98
N SER A 190 1.29 -18.76 15.54
CA SER A 190 2.18 -17.96 16.35
C SER A 190 1.39 -16.80 16.95
N ASN A 191 1.09 -16.90 18.25
CA ASN A 191 0.55 -15.81 19.02
C ASN A 191 1.49 -14.61 18.89
N VAL A 192 0.92 -13.41 18.85
CA VAL A 192 1.74 -12.21 18.99
C VAL A 192 2.61 -12.33 20.23
N THR A 193 3.88 -12.01 20.08
CA THR A 193 4.86 -12.10 21.18
C THR A 193 5.18 -10.72 21.72
N VAL A 194 5.63 -10.69 22.98
CA VAL A 194 6.21 -9.48 23.55
C VAL A 194 7.37 -9.02 22.65
N ASP A 195 7.59 -7.72 22.55
CA ASP A 195 8.53 -7.02 21.66
C ASP A 195 8.18 -7.02 20.17
N SER A 196 7.10 -7.71 19.75
CA SER A 196 6.60 -7.57 18.38
C SER A 196 6.14 -6.15 18.11
N VAL A 197 6.53 -5.62 16.94
CA VAL A 197 6.01 -4.34 16.43
C VAL A 197 4.75 -4.61 15.63
N VAL A 198 3.71 -3.85 15.94
CA VAL A 198 2.38 -4.03 15.35
C VAL A 198 1.80 -2.73 14.84
N LEU A 199 1.06 -2.83 13.73
CA LEU A 199 0.16 -1.80 13.24
C LEU A 199 -1.20 -1.98 13.92
N ILE A 200 -1.76 -0.91 14.47
CA ILE A 200 -3.07 -0.93 15.14
C ILE A 200 -4.15 -0.56 14.14
N MET A 201 -5.15 -1.43 13.97
CA MET A 201 -6.33 -1.17 13.17
C MET A 201 -7.32 -0.33 13.97
N ASP A 202 -7.42 0.95 13.66
CA ASP A 202 -8.40 1.85 14.28
C ASP A 202 -9.12 2.68 13.20
N PRO A 203 -10.35 2.28 12.82
CA PRO A 203 -11.13 2.99 11.79
C PRO A 203 -11.56 4.41 12.19
N SER A 204 -11.44 4.77 13.48
CA SER A 204 -11.78 6.10 13.97
C SER A 204 -10.67 7.13 13.77
N LEU A 205 -9.47 6.68 13.43
CA LEU A 205 -8.34 7.57 13.21
C LEU A 205 -8.46 8.30 11.87
N PRO A 206 -7.93 9.52 11.80
CA PRO A 206 -7.82 10.25 10.57
C PRO A 206 -7.08 9.45 9.49
N ARG A 207 -7.40 9.69 8.23
CA ARG A 207 -6.75 9.03 7.09
C ARG A 207 -5.24 9.21 7.12
N ALA A 208 -4.51 8.26 6.55
CA ALA A 208 -3.05 8.19 6.53
C ALA A 208 -2.37 8.13 7.90
N GLN A 209 -3.13 8.00 8.99
CA GLN A 209 -2.55 7.74 10.30
C GLN A 209 -2.45 6.22 10.52
N TRP A 210 -1.21 5.77 10.59
CA TRP A 210 -0.86 4.37 10.80
C TRP A 210 -0.23 4.21 12.18
N PRO A 211 -1.03 4.01 13.25
CA PRO A 211 -0.47 3.87 14.60
C PRO A 211 0.31 2.58 14.70
N ILE A 212 1.59 2.73 15.02
CA ILE A 212 2.52 1.62 15.27
C ILE A 212 2.85 1.61 16.74
N GLY A 213 2.95 0.41 17.30
CA GLY A 213 3.37 0.23 18.69
C GLY A 213 4.10 -1.08 18.88
N ARG A 214 4.72 -1.21 20.04
CA ARG A 214 5.39 -2.43 20.48
C ARG A 214 4.52 -3.12 21.52
N ILE A 215 4.38 -4.43 21.41
CA ILE A 215 3.72 -5.26 22.44
C ILE A 215 4.64 -5.36 23.65
N ILE A 216 4.17 -4.87 24.79
CA ILE A 216 4.90 -4.93 26.08
C ILE A 216 4.38 -6.04 26.97
N LYS A 217 3.15 -6.49 26.76
CA LYS A 217 2.53 -7.56 27.53
C LYS A 217 1.42 -8.24 26.74
N THR A 218 1.29 -9.54 26.89
CA THR A 218 0.19 -10.33 26.35
C THR A 218 -0.65 -10.93 27.48
N VAL A 219 -1.96 -10.98 27.26
CA VAL A 219 -2.91 -11.58 28.21
C VAL A 219 -3.40 -12.89 27.61
N THR A 220 -3.00 -14.00 28.24
CA THR A 220 -3.42 -15.34 27.86
C THR A 220 -4.75 -15.68 28.53
N SER A 221 -5.71 -16.15 27.77
CA SER A 221 -6.99 -16.65 28.26
C SER A 221 -6.83 -18.08 28.81
N GLN A 222 -7.84 -18.58 29.53
CA GLN A 222 -7.83 -19.93 30.13
C GLN A 222 -7.61 -21.06 29.11
N ASP A 223 -7.93 -20.84 27.84
CA ASP A 223 -7.73 -21.77 26.71
C ASP A 223 -6.34 -21.69 26.07
N GLY A 224 -5.41 -20.95 26.67
CA GLY A 224 -4.05 -20.77 26.15
C GLY A 224 -3.94 -19.77 24.98
N CYS A 225 -5.05 -19.19 24.52
CA CYS A 225 -5.04 -18.23 23.43
C CYS A 225 -4.81 -16.80 23.94
N ILE A 226 -3.94 -16.05 23.25
CA ILE A 226 -3.75 -14.61 23.50
C ILE A 226 -4.83 -13.83 22.74
N ARG A 227 -5.74 -13.19 23.48
CA ARG A 227 -6.84 -12.39 22.88
C ARG A 227 -6.62 -10.90 23.02
N THR A 228 -5.80 -10.48 23.96
CA THR A 228 -5.56 -9.07 24.28
C THR A 228 -4.07 -8.86 24.52
N ALA A 229 -3.58 -7.71 24.07
CA ALA A 229 -2.21 -7.29 24.33
C ALA A 229 -2.15 -5.82 24.77
N GLU A 230 -1.17 -5.50 25.59
CA GLU A 230 -0.79 -4.13 25.92
C GLU A 230 0.26 -3.65 24.92
N VAL A 231 -0.03 -2.54 24.24
CA VAL A 231 0.79 -1.99 23.18
C VAL A 231 1.27 -0.61 23.59
N LEU A 232 2.57 -0.41 23.57
CA LEU A 232 3.21 0.89 23.81
C LEU A 232 3.25 1.68 22.49
N VAL A 233 2.61 2.86 22.47
CA VAL A 233 2.55 3.76 21.31
C VAL A 233 2.94 5.16 21.78
N LYS A 234 4.05 5.71 21.25
CA LYS A 234 4.51 7.07 21.60
C LYS A 234 4.52 7.35 23.11
N GLY A 235 5.05 6.41 23.90
CA GLY A 235 5.14 6.53 25.36
C GLY A 235 3.86 6.28 26.15
N LYS A 236 2.74 5.95 25.48
CA LYS A 236 1.45 5.60 26.12
C LYS A 236 1.11 4.15 25.91
N VAL A 237 0.57 3.50 26.94
CA VAL A 237 0.16 2.10 26.88
C VAL A 237 -1.33 2.00 26.57
N TYR A 238 -1.66 1.18 25.57
CA TYR A 238 -3.04 0.90 25.16
C TYR A 238 -3.30 -0.60 25.20
N THR A 239 -4.41 -0.99 25.79
CA THR A 239 -4.90 -2.38 25.71
C THR A 239 -5.72 -2.55 24.44
N ARG A 240 -5.36 -3.52 23.60
CA ARG A 240 -6.03 -3.79 22.32
C ARG A 240 -6.29 -5.27 22.10
N PRO A 241 -7.43 -5.63 21.49
CA PRO A 241 -7.65 -7.01 21.03
C PRO A 241 -6.63 -7.38 19.96
N VAL A 242 -6.07 -8.59 20.03
CA VAL A 242 -5.12 -9.10 19.02
C VAL A 242 -5.72 -9.10 17.61
N ALA A 243 -7.04 -9.30 17.50
CA ALA A 243 -7.76 -9.19 16.24
C ALA A 243 -7.70 -7.79 15.57
N ARG A 244 -7.20 -6.78 16.27
CA ARG A 244 -6.96 -5.42 15.74
C ARG A 244 -5.49 -5.08 15.60
N LEU A 245 -4.61 -6.05 15.73
CA LEU A 245 -3.16 -5.88 15.61
C LEU A 245 -2.65 -6.63 14.39
N ILE A 246 -1.87 -5.97 13.55
CA ILE A 246 -1.18 -6.57 12.40
C ILE A 246 0.30 -6.54 12.73
N GLN A 247 0.91 -7.71 12.86
CA GLN A 247 2.34 -7.81 13.10
C GLN A 247 3.11 -7.34 11.86
N LEU A 248 4.05 -6.42 12.08
CA LEU A 248 4.94 -5.94 11.03
C LEU A 248 6.20 -6.80 11.01
N PRO A 249 6.73 -7.15 9.83
CA PRO A 249 8.00 -7.85 9.73
C PRO A 249 9.15 -6.94 10.16
N ALA A 250 10.11 -7.52 10.91
CA ALA A 250 11.42 -6.91 11.08
C ALA A 250 12.17 -7.03 9.74
N LEU A 251 12.63 -5.91 9.22
CA LEU A 251 13.53 -5.91 8.09
C LEU A 251 14.93 -6.14 8.66
N LYS A 252 15.37 -7.39 8.63
CA LYS A 252 16.77 -7.72 8.97
C LYS A 252 17.66 -7.18 7.86
N ASP A 253 18.73 -6.52 8.24
CA ASP A 253 19.84 -6.27 7.34
C ASP A 253 20.46 -7.63 6.95
N ASP A 254 19.94 -8.25 5.90
CA ASP A 254 20.64 -9.34 5.21
C ASP A 254 21.77 -8.74 4.33
N ILE A 255 22.57 -7.85 4.92
CA ILE A 255 23.91 -7.59 4.41
C ILE A 255 24.78 -8.72 4.95
N LYS A 256 24.65 -9.89 4.38
CA LYS A 256 25.71 -10.88 4.42
C LYS A 256 26.65 -10.55 3.27
N ASP A 257 27.82 -10.09 3.66
CA ASP A 257 29.03 -10.02 2.85
C ASP A 257 29.09 -11.15 1.81
N THR A 258 29.14 -10.74 0.55
CA THR A 258 29.64 -11.59 -0.54
C THR A 258 30.75 -10.83 -1.25
#